data_28e956762add3f854d7714862bceb4d9
#
_entry.id   28e956762add3f854d7714862bceb4d9
#
_cell.length_a   1.000
_cell.length_b   1.000
_cell.length_c   1.000
_cell.angle_alpha   90.00
_cell.angle_beta   90.00
_cell.angle_gamma   90.00
#
_symmetry.space_group_name_H-M   'P 1'
#
loop_
_entity.id
_entity.type
_entity.pdbx_description
1 polymer ?
#
loop_
_entity_poly.entity_id
_entity_poly.type
_entity_poly.pdbx_seq_one_letter_code
_entity_poly.pdbx_strand_id
1 'polypeptide(L)'
;MSRHKYKRSRQREQILNLLRSTNTHPTAGWIYKELKREFSNLSMGTVYRNINILLDQNLVQKIEAGSSNDRFDANTEHHYHFVCRECGSVDDLPMKSLPGLNKKVTRATNYHVEAHRLDFYGICPLCSLPEQSQA
;
A
#
# COMPACT_ATOMS: atom_id res chain seq x y z
N MET A 1 -9.69 -21.84 -2.13
CA MET A 1 -9.29 -20.53 -2.61
C MET A 1 -10.12 -19.45 -1.97
N SER A 2 -9.45 -18.43 -1.54
CA SER A 2 -10.08 -17.40 -0.71
C SER A 2 -11.15 -16.59 -1.41
N ARG A 3 -11.10 -16.42 -2.74
CA ARG A 3 -12.05 -15.56 -3.42
C ARG A 3 -13.49 -16.06 -3.37
N HIS A 4 -13.72 -17.34 -3.05
CA HIS A 4 -15.06 -17.88 -2.87
C HIS A 4 -15.52 -17.83 -1.42
N LYS A 5 -14.64 -17.40 -0.52
CA LYS A 5 -14.88 -17.35 0.90
C LYS A 5 -15.76 -16.16 1.30
N TYR A 6 -15.74 -15.10 0.50
CA TYR A 6 -16.39 -13.83 0.86
C TYR A 6 -17.56 -13.53 -0.04
N LYS A 7 -18.64 -13.10 0.56
CA LYS A 7 -19.80 -12.62 -0.20
C LYS A 7 -19.48 -11.30 -0.86
N ARG A 8 -20.19 -11.01 -1.96
CA ARG A 8 -20.08 -9.75 -2.64
C ARG A 8 -20.47 -8.59 -1.71
N SER A 9 -19.75 -7.49 -1.79
CA SER A 9 -19.99 -6.31 -0.97
C SER A 9 -19.78 -5.05 -1.83
N ARG A 10 -20.81 -4.20 -1.91
CA ARG A 10 -20.70 -2.93 -2.63
C ARG A 10 -19.66 -2.03 -2.01
N GLN A 11 -19.60 -2.01 -0.67
CA GLN A 11 -18.60 -1.18 0.02
C GLN A 11 -17.19 -1.62 -0.32
N ARG A 12 -16.94 -2.93 -0.32
CA ARG A 12 -15.61 -3.45 -0.65
C ARG A 12 -15.25 -3.18 -2.10
N GLU A 13 -16.23 -3.33 -3.01
CA GLU A 13 -15.98 -3.02 -4.42
C GLU A 13 -15.62 -1.56 -4.62
N GLN A 14 -16.28 -0.66 -3.91
CA GLN A 14 -15.98 0.77 -4.02
C GLN A 14 -14.64 1.11 -3.41
N ILE A 15 -14.23 0.44 -2.35
CA ILE A 15 -12.88 0.63 -1.80
C ILE A 15 -11.84 0.26 -2.85
N LEU A 16 -12.01 -0.88 -3.49
CA LEU A 16 -11.07 -1.32 -4.51
C LEU A 16 -11.04 -0.36 -5.70
N ASN A 17 -12.23 0.09 -6.15
CA ASN A 17 -12.31 1.05 -7.25
C ASN A 17 -11.61 2.35 -6.90
N LEU A 18 -11.80 2.82 -5.68
CA LEU A 18 -11.17 4.05 -5.21
C LEU A 18 -9.65 3.91 -5.22
N LEU A 19 -9.14 2.79 -4.73
CA LEU A 19 -7.71 2.54 -4.71
C LEU A 19 -7.13 2.43 -6.11
N ARG A 20 -7.89 1.86 -7.06
CA ARG A 20 -7.46 1.76 -8.45
C ARG A 20 -7.47 3.09 -9.17
N SER A 21 -8.24 4.04 -8.68
CA SER A 21 -8.37 5.35 -9.32
C SER A 21 -7.30 6.35 -8.87
N THR A 22 -6.46 5.99 -7.91
CA THR A 22 -5.44 6.90 -7.39
C THR A 22 -4.11 6.19 -7.26
N ASN A 23 -3.02 6.96 -7.37
CA ASN A 23 -1.68 6.47 -7.11
C ASN A 23 -1.06 7.14 -5.88
N THR A 24 -1.89 7.73 -5.03
CA THR A 24 -1.40 8.43 -3.83
C THR A 24 -1.18 7.50 -2.65
N HIS A 25 -1.53 6.23 -2.76
CA HIS A 25 -1.37 5.24 -1.70
C HIS A 25 -2.07 5.71 -0.42
N PRO A 26 -3.41 5.75 -0.43
CA PRO A 26 -4.14 6.37 0.68
C PRO A 26 -4.17 5.53 1.95
N THR A 27 -4.41 6.21 3.07
CA THR A 27 -4.64 5.57 4.35
C THR A 27 -6.10 5.11 4.45
N ALA A 28 -6.38 4.26 5.46
CA ALA A 28 -7.76 3.86 5.72
C ALA A 28 -8.64 5.05 6.09
N GLY A 29 -8.08 6.03 6.80
CA GLY A 29 -8.82 7.23 7.17
C GLY A 29 -9.26 8.03 5.96
N TRP A 30 -8.39 8.16 4.97
CA TRP A 30 -8.74 8.86 3.74
C TRP A 30 -9.84 8.11 2.98
N ILE A 31 -9.70 6.78 2.89
CA ILE A 31 -10.71 5.95 2.24
C ILE A 31 -12.06 6.12 2.93
N TYR A 32 -12.07 6.10 4.25
CA TYR A 32 -13.29 6.30 5.02
C TYR A 32 -13.96 7.63 4.69
N LYS A 33 -13.20 8.72 4.68
CA LYS A 33 -13.73 10.04 4.39
C LYS A 33 -14.36 10.10 3.00
N GLU A 34 -13.68 9.52 2.01
CA GLU A 34 -14.17 9.54 0.64
C GLU A 34 -15.46 8.74 0.48
N LEU A 35 -15.53 7.58 1.09
CA LEU A 35 -16.68 6.70 0.93
C LEU A 35 -17.84 7.04 1.85
N LYS A 36 -17.60 7.76 2.92
CA LYS A 36 -18.67 8.16 3.84
C LYS A 36 -19.72 9.01 3.14
N ARG A 37 -19.36 9.69 2.09
CA ARG A 37 -20.28 10.50 1.29
C ARG A 37 -21.35 9.64 0.63
N GLU A 38 -20.96 8.44 0.20
CA GLU A 38 -21.86 7.53 -0.49
C GLU A 38 -22.56 6.55 0.46
N PHE A 39 -21.82 6.09 1.46
CA PHE A 39 -22.31 5.11 2.42
C PHE A 39 -22.40 5.77 3.80
N SER A 40 -23.56 6.37 4.09
CA SER A 40 -23.72 7.15 5.33
C SER A 40 -23.55 6.32 6.60
N ASN A 41 -23.80 5.01 6.51
CA ASN A 41 -23.65 4.11 7.66
C ASN A 41 -22.25 3.50 7.78
N LEU A 42 -21.34 3.91 6.92
CA LEU A 42 -19.98 3.34 6.91
C LEU A 42 -19.27 3.67 8.21
N SER A 43 -18.58 2.68 8.78
CA SER A 43 -17.73 2.85 9.95
C SER A 43 -16.28 2.56 9.59
N MET A 44 -15.35 3.07 10.42
CA MET A 44 -13.93 2.75 10.24
C MET A 44 -13.69 1.24 10.35
N GLY A 45 -14.39 0.58 11.27
CA GLY A 45 -14.26 -0.87 11.41
C GLY A 45 -14.62 -1.61 10.14
N THR A 46 -15.67 -1.15 9.45
CA THR A 46 -16.09 -1.74 8.18
C THR A 46 -15.02 -1.52 7.11
N VAL A 47 -14.43 -0.32 7.06
CA VAL A 47 -13.36 -0.02 6.11
C VAL A 47 -12.17 -0.97 6.34
N TYR A 48 -11.70 -1.09 7.57
CA TYR A 48 -10.57 -1.96 7.89
C TYR A 48 -10.88 -3.42 7.57
N ARG A 49 -12.09 -3.88 7.91
CA ARG A 49 -12.45 -5.26 7.62
C ARG A 49 -12.42 -5.55 6.13
N ASN A 50 -12.95 -4.64 5.32
CA ASN A 50 -12.95 -4.83 3.88
C ASN A 50 -11.55 -4.70 3.27
N ILE A 51 -10.72 -3.80 3.79
CA ILE A 51 -9.33 -3.72 3.36
C ILE A 51 -8.61 -5.03 3.66
N ASN A 52 -8.82 -5.60 4.84
CA ASN A 52 -8.20 -6.87 5.20
C ASN A 52 -8.64 -8.01 4.27
N ILE A 53 -9.90 -8.00 3.84
CA ILE A 53 -10.38 -8.98 2.87
C ILE A 53 -9.65 -8.79 1.54
N LEU A 54 -9.52 -7.54 1.07
CA LEU A 54 -8.83 -7.26 -0.18
C LEU A 54 -7.35 -7.65 -0.11
N LEU A 55 -6.72 -7.48 1.04
CA LEU A 55 -5.35 -7.94 1.27
C LEU A 55 -5.28 -9.47 1.19
N ASP A 56 -6.24 -10.15 1.81
CA ASP A 56 -6.31 -11.61 1.78
C ASP A 56 -6.51 -12.13 0.35
N GLN A 57 -7.24 -11.39 -0.46
CA GLN A 57 -7.50 -11.74 -1.85
C GLN A 57 -6.36 -11.34 -2.79
N ASN A 58 -5.31 -10.73 -2.27
CA ASN A 58 -4.16 -10.23 -3.05
C ASN A 58 -4.54 -9.19 -4.10
N LEU A 59 -5.62 -8.46 -3.87
CA LEU A 59 -6.05 -7.38 -4.75
C LEU A 59 -5.50 -6.02 -4.33
N VAL A 60 -5.00 -5.95 -3.11
CA VAL A 60 -4.44 -4.74 -2.51
C VAL A 60 -3.21 -5.16 -1.72
N GLN A 61 -2.21 -4.31 -1.66
CA GLN A 61 -1.07 -4.52 -0.78
C GLN A 61 -0.97 -3.38 0.23
N LYS A 62 -0.38 -3.67 1.37
CA LYS A 62 -0.19 -2.70 2.43
C LYS A 62 1.26 -2.22 2.44
N ILE A 63 1.44 -0.91 2.57
CA ILE A 63 2.75 -0.30 2.74
C ILE A 63 2.80 0.21 4.17
N GLU A 64 3.65 -0.39 4.98
CA GLU A 64 3.71 -0.05 6.39
C GLU A 64 4.45 1.26 6.59
N ALA A 65 3.73 2.23 7.14
CA ALA A 65 4.28 3.56 7.41
C ALA A 65 4.01 3.98 8.85
N GLY A 66 3.69 3.01 9.69
CA GLY A 66 3.48 3.20 11.13
C GLY A 66 2.01 3.31 11.51
N SER A 67 1.49 2.29 12.18
CA SER A 67 0.16 2.31 12.82
C SER A 67 -0.95 2.77 11.88
N SER A 68 -1.66 3.83 12.26
CA SER A 68 -2.77 4.37 11.48
C SER A 68 -2.32 5.04 10.19
N ASN A 69 -1.02 5.16 9.95
CA ASN A 69 -0.48 5.76 8.74
C ASN A 69 -0.18 4.73 7.66
N ASP A 70 -0.49 3.47 7.89
CA ASP A 70 -0.31 2.46 6.86
C ASP A 70 -1.07 2.85 5.61
N ARG A 71 -0.46 2.62 4.46
CA ARG A 71 -1.01 2.98 3.18
C ARG A 71 -1.39 1.74 2.40
N PHE A 72 -2.28 1.90 1.43
CA PHE A 72 -2.81 0.78 0.67
C PHE A 72 -2.73 1.08 -0.81
N ASP A 73 -2.42 0.05 -1.58
CA ASP A 73 -2.16 0.19 -3.00
C ASP A 73 -2.82 -0.96 -3.75
N ALA A 74 -3.65 -0.63 -4.73
CA ALA A 74 -4.30 -1.63 -5.57
C ALA A 74 -3.40 -2.13 -6.70
N ASN A 75 -2.25 -1.49 -6.90
CA ASN A 75 -1.27 -1.98 -7.86
C ASN A 75 -0.41 -3.03 -7.16
N THR A 76 -0.70 -4.29 -7.42
CA THR A 76 0.04 -5.40 -6.80
C THR A 76 1.18 -5.91 -7.65
N GLU A 77 1.52 -5.22 -8.74
CA GLU A 77 2.70 -5.54 -9.51
C GLU A 77 3.97 -5.27 -8.69
N HIS A 78 5.04 -5.96 -9.08
CA HIS A 78 6.31 -5.81 -8.37
C HIS A 78 6.90 -4.42 -8.61
N HIS A 79 6.90 -3.60 -7.59
CA HIS A 79 7.57 -2.31 -7.61
C HIS A 79 7.96 -1.97 -6.17
N TYR A 80 8.93 -1.07 -6.05
CA TYR A 80 9.44 -0.66 -4.76
C TYR A 80 8.84 0.69 -4.38
N HIS A 81 8.77 0.94 -3.08
CA HIS A 81 8.22 2.20 -2.56
C HIS A 81 9.24 2.90 -1.69
N PHE A 82 9.07 4.21 -1.58
CA PHE A 82 9.84 5.02 -0.66
C PHE A 82 8.89 5.72 0.31
N VAL A 83 9.18 5.61 1.60
CA VAL A 83 8.39 6.25 2.66
C VAL A 83 9.24 7.35 3.26
N CYS A 84 8.76 8.59 3.20
CA CYS A 84 9.45 9.71 3.81
C CYS A 84 9.10 9.79 5.29
N ARG A 85 10.12 9.78 6.13
CA ARG A 85 9.90 9.85 7.59
C ARG A 85 9.54 11.24 8.08
N GLU A 86 9.83 12.26 7.27
CA GLU A 86 9.49 13.64 7.62
C GLU A 86 8.05 13.97 7.30
N CYS A 87 7.63 13.81 6.06
CA CYS A 87 6.30 14.23 5.62
C CYS A 87 5.31 13.08 5.46
N GLY A 88 5.76 11.84 5.59
CA GLY A 88 4.90 10.67 5.50
C GLY A 88 4.46 10.30 4.10
N SER A 89 4.99 10.95 3.07
CA SER A 89 4.62 10.61 1.70
C SER A 89 5.13 9.22 1.33
N VAL A 90 4.39 8.55 0.46
CA VAL A 90 4.76 7.25 -0.07
C VAL A 90 4.75 7.35 -1.58
N ASP A 91 5.89 7.10 -2.19
CA ASP A 91 6.07 7.21 -3.63
C ASP A 91 6.52 5.88 -4.21
N ASP A 92 6.06 5.59 -5.43
CA ASP A 92 6.62 4.49 -6.20
C ASP A 92 7.98 4.88 -6.69
N LEU A 93 8.95 4.00 -6.51
CA LEU A 93 10.29 4.26 -7.03
C LEU A 93 10.34 3.91 -8.52
N PRO A 94 10.97 4.76 -9.33
CA PRO A 94 11.00 4.56 -10.79
C PRO A 94 12.06 3.54 -11.21
N MET A 95 12.15 2.45 -10.50
CA MET A 95 13.10 1.39 -10.80
C MET A 95 12.39 0.05 -10.75
N LYS A 96 12.82 -0.85 -11.60
CA LYS A 96 12.25 -2.19 -11.62
C LYS A 96 12.79 -3.01 -10.44
N SER A 97 12.00 -3.95 -9.97
CA SER A 97 12.46 -4.82 -8.91
C SER A 97 13.68 -5.63 -9.41
N LEU A 98 14.56 -5.96 -8.48
CA LEU A 98 15.82 -6.63 -8.81
C LEU A 98 15.54 -8.08 -9.18
N PRO A 99 15.74 -8.48 -10.44
CA PRO A 99 15.31 -9.81 -10.90
C PRO A 99 16.12 -10.96 -10.31
N GLY A 100 17.35 -10.70 -9.90
CA GLY A 100 18.19 -11.75 -9.34
C GLY A 100 18.14 -11.89 -7.83
N LEU A 101 17.36 -11.05 -7.16
CA LEU A 101 17.40 -11.04 -5.69
C LEU A 101 16.85 -12.32 -5.08
N ASN A 102 15.75 -12.84 -5.61
CA ASN A 102 15.16 -14.08 -5.11
C ASN A 102 16.13 -15.25 -5.25
N LYS A 103 16.80 -15.35 -6.41
CA LYS A 103 17.79 -16.41 -6.63
C LYS A 103 18.98 -16.28 -5.71
N LYS A 104 19.41 -15.05 -5.46
CA LYS A 104 20.54 -14.80 -4.58
C LYS A 104 20.25 -15.29 -3.17
N VAL A 105 19.05 -15.01 -2.66
CA VAL A 105 18.67 -15.46 -1.32
C VAL A 105 18.51 -16.99 -1.30
N THR A 106 17.92 -17.58 -2.36
CA THR A 106 17.79 -19.04 -2.44
C THR A 106 19.16 -19.71 -2.37
N ARG A 107 20.13 -19.18 -3.12
CA ARG A 107 21.48 -19.77 -3.12
C ARG A 107 22.18 -19.65 -1.77
N ALA A 108 21.94 -18.54 -1.07
CA ALA A 108 22.59 -18.29 0.21
C ALA A 108 21.97 -19.08 1.36
N THR A 109 20.70 -19.47 1.23
CA THR A 109 19.95 -20.02 2.37
C THR A 109 19.34 -21.40 2.10
N ASN A 110 19.28 -21.81 0.85
CA ASN A 110 18.58 -23.03 0.40
C ASN A 110 17.07 -23.01 0.61
N TYR A 111 16.50 -21.85 0.93
CA TYR A 111 15.06 -21.68 0.90
C TYR A 111 14.59 -21.48 -0.53
N HIS A 112 13.40 -21.93 -0.84
CA HIS A 112 12.80 -21.70 -2.15
C HIS A 112 12.08 -20.35 -2.09
N VAL A 113 12.73 -19.30 -2.59
CA VAL A 113 12.20 -17.94 -2.52
C VAL A 113 11.41 -17.63 -3.78
N GLU A 114 10.15 -17.27 -3.61
CA GLU A 114 9.26 -16.99 -4.74
C GLU A 114 9.07 -15.50 -4.99
N ALA A 115 9.18 -14.66 -3.95
CA ALA A 115 8.91 -13.25 -4.08
C ALA A 115 9.60 -12.47 -2.97
N HIS A 116 9.65 -11.16 -3.14
CA HIS A 116 10.14 -10.26 -2.09
C HIS A 116 9.44 -8.92 -2.21
N ARG A 117 9.51 -8.14 -1.13
CA ARG A 117 9.05 -6.75 -1.10
C ARG A 117 10.17 -5.92 -0.53
N LEU A 118 10.33 -4.72 -1.07
CA LEU A 118 11.27 -3.74 -0.53
C LEU A 118 10.58 -2.39 -0.43
N ASP A 119 10.61 -1.83 0.77
CA ASP A 119 10.19 -0.47 1.01
C ASP A 119 11.39 0.25 1.59
N PHE A 120 11.69 1.42 1.05
CA PHE A 120 12.82 2.22 1.51
C PHE A 120 12.32 3.36 2.38
N TYR A 121 13.05 3.65 3.45
CA TYR A 121 12.65 4.66 4.42
C TYR A 121 13.76 5.70 4.50
N GLY A 122 13.38 6.95 4.52
CA GLY A 122 14.34 8.02 4.61
C GLY A 122 13.69 9.37 4.46
N ILE A 123 14.36 10.27 3.76
CA ILE A 123 13.90 11.65 3.58
C ILE A 123 13.71 11.90 2.10
N CYS A 124 12.51 12.35 1.71
CA CYS A 124 12.22 12.60 0.31
C CYS A 124 12.97 13.83 -0.21
N PRO A 125 13.05 14.03 -1.54
CA PRO A 125 13.80 15.17 -2.08
C PRO A 125 13.34 16.53 -1.56
N LEU A 126 12.03 16.71 -1.38
CA LEU A 126 11.54 18.00 -0.89
C LEU A 126 11.94 18.24 0.56
N CYS A 127 11.86 17.21 1.40
CA CYS A 127 12.21 17.35 2.82
C CYS A 127 13.71 17.44 3.04
N SER A 128 14.51 17.01 2.07
CA SER A 128 15.97 17.07 2.18
C SER A 128 16.57 18.33 1.58
N LEU A 129 15.75 19.25 1.10
CA LEU A 129 16.25 20.52 0.57
C LEU A 129 16.99 21.29 1.65
N PRO A 130 18.03 22.06 1.27
CA PRO A 130 18.73 22.91 2.22
C PRO A 130 17.80 23.89 2.91
N GLU A 131 18.16 24.26 4.14
CA GLU A 131 17.33 25.14 4.95
C GLU A 131 16.99 26.47 4.26
N GLN A 132 17.96 27.08 3.61
CA GLN A 132 17.74 28.32 2.90
C GLN A 132 16.73 28.18 1.77
N SER A 133 16.53 27.00 1.26
CA SER A 133 15.53 26.75 0.22
C SER A 133 14.12 26.73 0.77
N GLN A 134 14.00 26.60 2.08
CA GLN A 134 12.71 26.50 2.75
C GLN A 134 12.23 27.85 3.26
N ALA A 135 13.08 28.82 3.27
CA ALA A 135 12.77 30.15 3.78
C ALA A 135 11.97 31.02 2.77
#